data_f93f93eebade6fc4a43e490eb5caf86d
#
_entry.id   f93f93eebade6fc4a43e490eb5caf86d
#
_cell.length_a   1.000
_cell.length_b   1.000
_cell.length_c   1.000
_cell.angle_alpha   90.00
_cell.angle_beta   90.00
_cell.angle_gamma   90.00
#
_symmetry.space_group_name_H-M   'P 1'
#
loop_
_entity.id
_entity.type
_entity.pdbx_description
1 polymer ?
#
loop_
_entity_poly.entity_id
_entity_poly.type
_entity_poly.pdbx_seq_one_letter_code
_entity_poly.pdbx_strand_id
1 'polypeptide(L)'
;FTMVQQMLLVEEGEGMLTFLAGVTETADFVDHFRGAGEAFDYTWEERWIRDEGISQIVPEAVKAVLAKAGVEAGAVDHFIFPSTIGRAADGVAKSVGIKPEALADNLSATLGECGTAHALVMLSNLLEGGLKPGSLVLVAAFGQGCDALLFRATEAAATPQGKLGVQGHLALGKTSDNYMQYLAFNDLVTLEKGMRAERDDYKTALSVTYRKRDMLLALEGGKCTQCGTLQFPRTDICVNP
;
A
#
# COMPACT_ATOMS: atom_id res chain seq x y z
N PHE A 1 -11.15 11.21 -3.49
CA PHE A 1 -9.75 10.80 -3.71
C PHE A 1 -9.13 10.52 -2.35
N THR A 2 -8.89 9.28 -2.03
CA THR A 2 -8.18 8.94 -0.80
C THR A 2 -6.71 8.83 -1.17
N MET A 3 -5.90 9.82 -0.79
CA MET A 3 -4.45 9.65 -0.83
C MET A 3 -4.10 8.65 0.26
N VAL A 4 -3.77 7.43 -0.12
CA VAL A 4 -3.34 6.41 0.83
C VAL A 4 -1.86 6.61 1.10
N GLN A 5 -1.54 7.02 2.32
CA GLN A 5 -0.17 7.04 2.83
C GLN A 5 0.00 5.89 3.79
N GLN A 6 0.89 4.98 3.46
CA GLN A 6 1.25 3.87 4.31
C GLN A 6 2.60 4.11 4.94
N MET A 7 2.70 3.93 6.25
CA MET A 7 3.95 3.99 6.99
C MET A 7 4.19 2.67 7.71
N LEU A 8 5.34 2.06 7.47
CA LEU A 8 5.84 0.92 8.23
C LEU A 8 7.06 1.37 9.02
N LEU A 9 7.04 1.11 10.32
CA LEU A 9 8.22 1.27 11.16
C LEU A 9 9.03 -0.01 11.10
N VAL A 10 10.27 0.12 10.64
CA VAL A 10 11.26 -0.97 10.63
C VAL A 10 12.34 -0.60 11.63
N GLU A 11 12.53 -1.46 12.64
CA GLU A 11 13.49 -1.24 13.70
C GLU A 11 14.15 -2.55 14.14
N GLU A 12 15.24 -2.44 14.88
CA GLU A 12 15.87 -3.57 15.58
C GLU A 12 15.13 -3.77 16.91
N GLY A 13 14.42 -4.90 17.05
CA GLY A 13 13.64 -5.20 18.24
C GLY A 13 12.44 -6.11 18.00
N GLU A 14 11.52 -6.15 18.97
CA GLU A 14 10.31 -6.99 18.90
C GLU A 14 9.17 -6.23 18.21
N GLY A 15 9.07 -6.36 16.89
CA GLY A 15 7.94 -5.88 16.11
C GLY A 15 6.82 -6.92 15.98
N MET A 16 5.74 -6.57 15.29
CA MET A 16 4.64 -7.50 14.97
C MET A 16 5.07 -8.61 14.01
N LEU A 17 6.02 -8.34 13.15
CA LEU A 17 6.57 -9.27 12.17
C LEU A 17 8.09 -9.32 12.27
N THR A 18 8.64 -10.53 12.21
CA THR A 18 10.08 -10.75 12.02
C THR A 18 10.34 -11.00 10.54
N PHE A 19 11.23 -10.24 9.94
CA PHE A 19 11.68 -10.47 8.57
C PHE A 19 12.54 -11.72 8.49
N LEU A 20 12.20 -12.64 7.58
CA LEU A 20 12.94 -13.90 7.37
C LEU A 20 13.81 -13.85 6.13
N ALA A 21 13.26 -13.41 5.01
CA ALA A 21 13.97 -13.35 3.73
C ALA A 21 13.30 -12.36 2.79
N GLY A 22 14.06 -11.81 1.85
CA GLY A 22 13.59 -11.03 0.74
C GLY A 22 14.37 -11.35 -0.53
N VAL A 23 13.67 -11.29 -1.66
CA VAL A 23 14.22 -11.45 -3.01
C VAL A 23 13.63 -10.36 -3.89
N THR A 24 14.47 -9.77 -4.72
CA THR A 24 14.08 -8.84 -5.79
C THR A 24 14.46 -9.46 -7.12
N GLU A 25 13.49 -9.73 -7.95
CA GLU A 25 13.69 -10.16 -9.33
C GLU A 25 13.47 -8.96 -10.24
N THR A 26 14.51 -8.55 -10.94
CA THR A 26 14.42 -7.46 -11.91
C THR A 26 14.20 -8.02 -13.30
N ALA A 27 13.16 -7.58 -13.98
CA ALA A 27 12.85 -8.01 -15.35
C ALA A 27 12.68 -6.80 -16.26
N ASP A 28 13.12 -6.94 -17.51
CA ASP A 28 12.84 -5.99 -18.57
C ASP A 28 11.39 -6.18 -19.05
N PHE A 29 10.46 -5.81 -18.19
CA PHE A 29 9.03 -5.97 -18.41
C PHE A 29 8.29 -4.72 -17.94
N VAL A 30 7.41 -4.21 -18.79
CA VAL A 30 6.59 -3.02 -18.51
C VAL A 30 5.13 -3.39 -18.59
N ASP A 31 4.40 -3.28 -17.46
CA ASP A 31 2.97 -3.53 -17.38
C ASP A 31 2.15 -2.28 -17.68
N HIS A 32 2.64 -1.12 -17.25
CA HIS A 32 2.05 0.19 -17.55
C HIS A 32 3.14 1.25 -17.65
N PHE A 33 2.85 2.34 -18.32
CA PHE A 33 3.78 3.45 -18.51
C PHE A 33 3.04 4.77 -18.64
N ARG A 34 3.75 5.85 -18.35
CA ARG A 34 3.28 7.20 -18.58
C ARG A 34 4.33 8.00 -19.34
N GLY A 35 3.93 8.55 -20.47
CA GLY A 35 4.79 9.44 -21.25
C GLY A 35 5.11 10.75 -20.51
N ALA A 36 6.24 11.36 -20.81
CA ALA A 36 6.60 12.66 -20.25
C ALA A 36 5.53 13.71 -20.64
N GLY A 37 4.96 14.37 -19.63
CA GLY A 37 3.91 15.39 -19.83
C GLY A 37 2.48 14.83 -19.96
N GLU A 38 2.30 13.50 -19.97
CA GLU A 38 0.97 12.89 -19.99
C GLU A 38 0.33 12.92 -18.59
N ALA A 39 -1.00 13.09 -18.56
CA ALA A 39 -1.75 13.14 -17.33
C ALA A 39 -2.09 11.75 -16.77
N PHE A 40 -2.14 10.74 -17.63
CA PHE A 40 -2.62 9.39 -17.31
C PHE A 40 -1.60 8.33 -17.70
N ASP A 41 -1.67 7.21 -16.98
CA ASP A 41 -0.93 6.01 -17.31
C ASP A 41 -1.65 5.23 -18.41
N TYR A 42 -0.88 4.50 -19.19
CA TYR A 42 -1.37 3.54 -20.17
C TYR A 42 -1.00 2.14 -19.71
N THR A 43 -1.99 1.28 -19.66
CA THR A 43 -1.78 -0.14 -19.36
C THR A 43 -1.46 -0.88 -20.66
N TRP A 44 -0.50 -1.79 -20.62
CA TRP A 44 -0.21 -2.68 -21.72
C TRP A 44 -1.36 -3.69 -21.94
N GLU A 45 -1.25 -4.61 -22.88
CA GLU A 45 -2.28 -5.62 -23.10
C GLU A 45 -2.39 -6.55 -21.87
N GLU A 46 -3.59 -6.70 -21.29
CA GLU A 46 -3.83 -7.47 -20.06
C GLU A 46 -3.35 -8.93 -20.19
N ARG A 47 -3.56 -9.57 -21.37
CA ARG A 47 -3.08 -10.93 -21.61
C ARG A 47 -1.57 -11.01 -21.53
N TRP A 48 -0.86 -10.06 -22.11
CA TRP A 48 0.59 -9.96 -22.06
C TRP A 48 1.08 -9.82 -20.62
N ILE A 49 0.48 -8.89 -19.87
CA ILE A 49 0.84 -8.67 -18.46
C ILE A 49 0.61 -9.94 -17.64
N ARG A 50 -0.53 -10.62 -17.87
CA ARG A 50 -0.87 -11.85 -17.14
C ARG A 50 0.05 -13.01 -17.49
N ASP A 51 0.21 -13.29 -18.79
CA ASP A 51 0.83 -14.54 -19.26
C ASP A 51 2.36 -14.45 -19.26
N GLU A 52 2.94 -13.33 -19.69
CA GLU A 52 4.40 -13.13 -19.78
C GLU A 52 4.97 -12.45 -18.53
N GLY A 53 4.21 -11.61 -17.87
CA GLY A 53 4.64 -10.93 -16.66
C GLY A 53 4.32 -11.73 -15.40
N ILE A 54 3.09 -11.63 -14.92
CA ILE A 54 2.69 -12.14 -13.61
C ILE A 54 2.90 -13.64 -13.50
N SER A 55 2.48 -14.43 -14.52
CA SER A 55 2.53 -15.90 -14.45
C SER A 55 3.94 -16.48 -14.52
N GLN A 56 4.94 -15.70 -14.89
CA GLN A 56 6.32 -16.14 -14.96
C GLN A 56 7.16 -15.50 -13.85
N ILE A 57 7.20 -14.17 -13.79
CA ILE A 57 8.11 -13.43 -12.91
C ILE A 57 7.74 -13.62 -11.42
N VAL A 58 6.45 -13.53 -11.08
CA VAL A 58 6.02 -13.61 -9.67
C VAL A 58 6.27 -15.00 -9.06
N PRO A 59 5.95 -16.12 -9.75
CA PRO A 59 6.29 -17.45 -9.23
C PRO A 59 7.78 -17.68 -9.02
N GLU A 60 8.64 -17.11 -9.86
CA GLU A 60 10.09 -17.22 -9.71
C GLU A 60 10.57 -16.52 -8.44
N ALA A 61 10.15 -15.26 -8.23
CA ALA A 61 10.47 -14.51 -7.02
C ALA A 61 9.94 -15.19 -5.75
N VAL A 62 8.70 -15.69 -5.79
CA VAL A 62 8.08 -16.41 -4.67
C VAL A 62 8.85 -17.70 -4.34
N LYS A 63 9.16 -18.52 -5.33
CA LYS A 63 9.97 -19.74 -5.11
C LYS A 63 11.35 -19.42 -4.58
N ALA A 64 11.99 -18.37 -5.09
CA ALA A 64 13.33 -17.96 -4.66
C ALA A 64 13.33 -17.49 -3.19
N VAL A 65 12.35 -16.69 -2.74
CA VAL A 65 12.28 -16.26 -1.35
C VAL A 65 11.96 -17.40 -0.39
N LEU A 66 11.08 -18.33 -0.78
CA LEU A 66 10.75 -19.50 0.01
C LEU A 66 11.98 -20.42 0.14
N ALA A 67 12.69 -20.68 -0.95
CA ALA A 67 13.93 -21.45 -0.93
C ALA A 67 15.00 -20.80 -0.05
N LYS A 68 15.17 -19.48 -0.15
CA LYS A 68 16.12 -18.71 0.68
C LYS A 68 15.81 -18.81 2.17
N ALA A 69 14.53 -18.88 2.52
CA ALA A 69 14.08 -19.02 3.91
C ALA A 69 14.02 -20.48 4.39
N GLY A 70 14.16 -21.47 3.51
CA GLY A 70 13.98 -22.88 3.84
C GLY A 70 12.54 -23.23 4.21
N VAL A 71 11.55 -22.60 3.57
CA VAL A 71 10.13 -22.72 3.85
C VAL A 71 9.40 -23.35 2.67
N GLU A 72 8.54 -24.33 2.95
CA GLU A 72 7.66 -24.95 1.95
C GLU A 72 6.47 -24.04 1.63
N ALA A 73 6.06 -23.97 0.35
CA ALA A 73 4.96 -23.10 -0.09
C ALA A 73 3.64 -23.41 0.64
N GLY A 74 3.36 -24.68 0.93
CA GLY A 74 2.16 -25.11 1.67
C GLY A 74 2.15 -24.69 3.14
N ALA A 75 3.24 -24.17 3.68
CA ALA A 75 3.34 -23.65 5.05
C ALA A 75 3.03 -22.15 5.14
N VAL A 76 2.87 -21.45 4.02
CA VAL A 76 2.49 -20.04 4.00
C VAL A 76 1.03 -19.91 4.48
N ASP A 77 0.83 -19.14 5.52
CA ASP A 77 -0.51 -18.92 6.12
C ASP A 77 -1.23 -17.74 5.48
N HIS A 78 -0.48 -16.71 5.05
CA HIS A 78 -1.04 -15.52 4.41
C HIS A 78 -0.19 -15.12 3.22
N PHE A 79 -0.84 -15.02 2.06
CA PHE A 79 -0.20 -14.58 0.83
C PHE A 79 -0.83 -13.27 0.33
N ILE A 80 -0.06 -12.21 0.30
CA ILE A 80 -0.41 -10.88 -0.17
C ILE A 80 0.17 -10.70 -1.56
N PHE A 81 -0.71 -10.57 -2.55
CA PHE A 81 -0.33 -10.25 -3.91
C PHE A 81 -1.40 -9.34 -4.54
N PRO A 82 -1.18 -8.01 -4.56
CA PRO A 82 -2.09 -7.09 -5.22
C PRO A 82 -2.06 -7.30 -6.74
N SER A 83 -3.23 -7.37 -7.34
CA SER A 83 -3.38 -7.38 -8.79
C SER A 83 -4.76 -6.86 -9.19
N THR A 84 -4.80 -6.03 -10.21
CA THR A 84 -6.04 -5.59 -10.87
C THR A 84 -6.57 -6.61 -11.86
N ILE A 85 -5.74 -7.60 -12.22
CA ILE A 85 -6.11 -8.67 -13.15
C ILE A 85 -6.84 -9.78 -12.39
N GLY A 86 -8.08 -10.05 -12.77
CA GLY A 86 -8.91 -11.05 -12.13
C GLY A 86 -8.25 -12.44 -12.11
N ARG A 87 -8.28 -13.10 -10.94
CA ARG A 87 -7.70 -14.43 -10.69
C ARG A 87 -6.17 -14.55 -10.84
N ALA A 88 -5.45 -13.44 -11.01
CA ALA A 88 -3.99 -13.52 -11.11
C ALA A 88 -3.37 -14.06 -9.82
N ALA A 89 -3.82 -13.60 -8.66
CA ALA A 89 -3.35 -14.09 -7.36
C ALA A 89 -3.61 -15.59 -7.16
N ASP A 90 -4.82 -16.07 -7.53
CA ASP A 90 -5.15 -17.52 -7.50
C ASP A 90 -4.22 -18.32 -8.40
N GLY A 91 -3.95 -17.83 -9.61
CA GLY A 91 -3.06 -18.47 -10.58
C GLY A 91 -1.64 -18.60 -10.04
N VAL A 92 -1.09 -17.53 -9.47
CA VAL A 92 0.23 -17.52 -8.84
C VAL A 92 0.27 -18.49 -7.66
N ALA A 93 -0.67 -18.39 -6.72
CA ALA A 93 -0.73 -19.27 -5.54
C ALA A 93 -0.73 -20.75 -5.94
N LYS A 94 -1.59 -21.11 -6.91
CA LYS A 94 -1.67 -22.47 -7.45
C LYS A 94 -0.36 -22.92 -8.09
N SER A 95 0.31 -22.06 -8.87
CA SER A 95 1.54 -22.41 -9.58
C SER A 95 2.72 -22.69 -8.66
N VAL A 96 2.74 -22.06 -7.48
CA VAL A 96 3.80 -22.24 -6.48
C VAL A 96 3.45 -23.21 -5.36
N GLY A 97 2.20 -23.66 -5.28
CA GLY A 97 1.72 -24.60 -4.24
C GLY A 97 1.29 -23.94 -2.94
N ILE A 98 0.95 -22.66 -2.96
CA ILE A 98 0.32 -21.96 -1.83
C ILE A 98 -1.17 -22.31 -1.79
N LYS A 99 -1.69 -22.53 -0.60
CA LYS A 99 -3.09 -22.88 -0.40
C LYS A 99 -4.01 -21.70 -0.77
N PRO A 100 -5.17 -21.95 -1.41
CA PRO A 100 -6.12 -20.87 -1.74
C PRO A 100 -6.57 -20.06 -0.52
N GLU A 101 -6.70 -20.72 0.64
CA GLU A 101 -7.13 -20.09 1.90
C GLU A 101 -6.10 -19.09 2.46
N ALA A 102 -4.85 -19.18 1.99
CA ALA A 102 -3.80 -18.24 2.38
C ALA A 102 -3.90 -16.89 1.64
N LEU A 103 -4.67 -16.80 0.56
CA LEU A 103 -4.81 -15.56 -0.18
C LEU A 103 -5.49 -14.49 0.67
N ALA A 104 -4.81 -13.35 0.84
CA ALA A 104 -5.38 -12.19 1.50
C ALA A 104 -6.37 -11.47 0.58
N ASP A 105 -7.41 -10.84 1.18
CA ASP A 105 -8.31 -9.96 0.46
C ASP A 105 -7.51 -8.79 -0.17
N ASN A 106 -7.68 -8.59 -1.46
CA ASN A 106 -6.99 -7.52 -2.19
C ASN A 106 -7.63 -6.13 -2.03
N LEU A 107 -8.68 -6.00 -1.24
CA LEU A 107 -9.39 -4.75 -0.94
C LEU A 107 -9.93 -4.01 -2.18
N SER A 108 -9.94 -4.63 -3.35
CA SER A 108 -10.34 -3.97 -4.60
C SER A 108 -11.80 -3.51 -4.60
N ALA A 109 -12.68 -4.22 -3.89
CA ALA A 109 -14.10 -3.90 -3.80
C ALA A 109 -14.40 -2.72 -2.84
N THR A 110 -13.51 -2.43 -1.91
CA THR A 110 -13.73 -1.43 -0.85
C THR A 110 -12.82 -0.23 -0.96
N LEU A 111 -11.54 -0.45 -1.25
CA LEU A 111 -10.51 0.58 -1.31
C LEU A 111 -10.12 0.94 -2.77
N GLY A 112 -10.17 -0.03 -3.67
CA GLY A 112 -9.62 0.10 -5.01
C GLY A 112 -8.09 -0.04 -5.04
N GLU A 113 -7.47 0.28 -6.16
CA GLU A 113 -6.02 0.20 -6.36
C GLU A 113 -5.29 1.42 -5.79
N CYS A 114 -4.22 1.19 -5.06
CA CYS A 114 -3.41 2.23 -4.40
C CYS A 114 -1.97 2.33 -4.97
N GLY A 115 -1.72 1.76 -6.14
CA GLY A 115 -0.40 1.74 -6.78
C GLY A 115 0.64 0.99 -5.94
N THR A 116 1.86 1.47 -5.91
CA THR A 116 2.99 0.83 -5.21
C THR A 116 2.78 0.64 -3.70
N ALA A 117 1.88 1.40 -3.10
CA ALA A 117 1.55 1.25 -1.67
C ALA A 117 0.60 0.07 -1.39
N HIS A 118 -0.06 -0.51 -2.41
CA HIS A 118 -1.18 -1.41 -2.21
C HIS A 118 -0.80 -2.69 -1.44
N ALA A 119 0.35 -3.30 -1.74
CA ALA A 119 0.84 -4.47 -1.02
C ALA A 119 1.02 -4.20 0.48
N LEU A 120 1.53 -3.01 0.84
CA LEU A 120 1.73 -2.60 2.24
C LEU A 120 0.40 -2.26 2.93
N VAL A 121 -0.58 -1.74 2.19
CA VAL A 121 -1.93 -1.51 2.72
C VAL A 121 -2.61 -2.84 3.02
N MET A 122 -2.51 -3.83 2.12
CA MET A 122 -3.00 -5.19 2.37
C MET A 122 -2.33 -5.82 3.60
N LEU A 123 -1.00 -5.65 3.74
CA LEU A 123 -0.26 -6.11 4.91
C LEU A 123 -0.77 -5.45 6.20
N SER A 124 -0.98 -4.14 6.19
CA SER A 124 -1.54 -3.44 7.34
C SER A 124 -2.93 -3.91 7.68
N ASN A 125 -3.81 -4.08 6.69
CA ASN A 125 -5.15 -4.60 6.89
C ASN A 125 -5.14 -6.02 7.52
N LEU A 126 -4.20 -6.85 7.07
CA LEU A 126 -4.01 -8.18 7.64
C LEU A 126 -3.60 -8.11 9.13
N LEU A 127 -2.63 -7.24 9.45
CA LEU A 127 -2.13 -7.05 10.82
C LEU A 127 -3.19 -6.47 11.77
N GLU A 128 -4.08 -5.63 11.29
CA GLU A 128 -5.18 -5.07 12.08
C GLU A 128 -6.11 -6.11 12.66
N GLY A 129 -6.33 -7.21 11.93
CA GLY A 129 -7.15 -8.34 12.39
C GLY A 129 -6.50 -9.18 13.49
N GLY A 130 -5.21 -8.98 13.73
CA GLY A 130 -4.39 -9.85 14.56
C GLY A 130 -4.01 -11.15 13.85
N LEU A 131 -2.80 -11.61 14.07
CA LEU A 131 -2.27 -12.83 13.48
C LEU A 131 -1.90 -13.85 14.57
N LYS A 132 -2.08 -15.12 14.24
CA LYS A 132 -1.58 -16.19 15.11
C LYS A 132 -0.05 -16.13 15.16
N PRO A 133 0.56 -16.08 16.34
CA PRO A 133 2.01 -16.15 16.46
C PRO A 133 2.59 -17.34 15.73
N GLY A 134 3.70 -17.11 15.03
CA GLY A 134 4.35 -18.11 14.19
C GLY A 134 3.81 -18.22 12.77
N SER A 135 2.67 -17.60 12.44
CA SER A 135 2.14 -17.58 11.07
C SER A 135 3.13 -16.96 10.09
N LEU A 136 3.21 -17.55 8.90
CA LEU A 136 4.05 -17.08 7.81
C LEU A 136 3.27 -16.16 6.88
N VAL A 137 3.78 -14.96 6.68
CA VAL A 137 3.20 -13.93 5.82
C VAL A 137 4.14 -13.68 4.66
N LEU A 138 3.69 -14.00 3.46
CA LEU A 138 4.40 -13.75 2.21
C LEU A 138 3.78 -12.54 1.50
N VAL A 139 4.59 -11.56 1.16
CA VAL A 139 4.20 -10.38 0.38
C VAL A 139 4.95 -10.43 -0.95
N ALA A 140 4.22 -10.36 -2.05
CA ALA A 140 4.78 -10.20 -3.38
C ALA A 140 4.21 -8.94 -4.03
N ALA A 141 5.06 -8.14 -4.65
CA ALA A 141 4.68 -6.94 -5.37
C ALA A 141 5.30 -6.97 -6.76
N PHE A 142 4.44 -6.93 -7.77
CA PHE A 142 4.84 -6.98 -9.18
C PHE A 142 4.89 -5.56 -9.77
N GLY A 143 5.88 -5.33 -10.62
CA GLY A 143 6.07 -4.12 -11.40
C GLY A 143 7.03 -4.40 -12.55
N GLN A 144 8.17 -3.70 -12.61
CA GLN A 144 9.30 -4.06 -13.49
C GLN A 144 10.13 -5.18 -12.86
N GLY A 145 9.52 -6.33 -12.66
CA GLY A 145 10.04 -7.42 -11.86
C GLY A 145 9.11 -7.72 -10.71
N CYS A 146 9.63 -8.36 -9.64
CA CYS A 146 8.86 -8.71 -8.47
C CYS A 146 9.73 -8.64 -7.21
N ASP A 147 9.23 -7.94 -6.20
CA ASP A 147 9.76 -8.03 -4.84
C ASP A 147 8.96 -9.05 -4.05
N ALA A 148 9.63 -10.02 -3.44
CA ALA A 148 9.03 -11.01 -2.57
C ALA A 148 9.67 -10.96 -1.17
N LEU A 149 8.84 -10.76 -0.14
CA LEU A 149 9.25 -10.62 1.25
C LEU A 149 8.54 -11.67 2.11
N LEU A 150 9.28 -12.39 2.92
CA LEU A 150 8.72 -13.38 3.84
C LEU A 150 8.94 -12.95 5.28
N PHE A 151 7.87 -13.00 6.05
CA PHE A 151 7.82 -12.64 7.46
C PHE A 151 7.24 -13.75 8.31
N ARG A 152 7.52 -13.70 9.61
CA ARG A 152 6.88 -14.50 10.64
C ARG A 152 6.20 -13.61 11.66
N ALA A 153 4.94 -13.88 11.96
CA ALA A 153 4.19 -13.19 13.02
C ALA A 153 4.78 -13.49 14.40
N THR A 154 4.95 -12.46 15.21
CA THR A 154 5.40 -12.59 16.61
C THR A 154 4.21 -12.63 17.57
N GLU A 155 4.47 -12.75 18.87
CA GLU A 155 3.43 -12.61 19.90
C GLU A 155 2.75 -11.24 19.87
N ALA A 156 3.46 -10.19 19.49
CA ALA A 156 2.90 -8.84 19.35
C ALA A 156 1.85 -8.73 18.25
N ALA A 157 1.90 -9.60 17.25
CA ALA A 157 0.91 -9.63 16.17
C ALA A 157 -0.44 -10.25 16.59
N ALA A 158 -0.49 -10.96 17.71
CA ALA A 158 -1.71 -11.61 18.19
C ALA A 158 -2.78 -10.61 18.64
N THR A 159 -2.38 -9.42 19.04
CA THR A 159 -3.31 -8.39 19.52
C THR A 159 -3.66 -7.45 18.38
N PRO A 160 -4.96 -7.35 18.00
CA PRO A 160 -5.40 -6.38 17.02
C PRO A 160 -4.97 -4.96 17.40
N GLN A 161 -4.31 -4.27 16.51
CA GLN A 161 -3.86 -2.89 16.75
C GLN A 161 -5.02 -1.94 16.42
N GLY A 162 -5.89 -1.76 17.39
CA GLY A 162 -7.13 -1.06 17.21
C GLY A 162 -7.04 0.44 17.31
N LYS A 163 -6.69 1.14 16.26
CA LYS A 163 -7.17 2.52 16.09
C LYS A 163 -7.38 2.69 14.61
N LEU A 164 -8.16 3.49 14.14
CA LEU A 164 -8.43 3.87 12.77
C LEU A 164 -7.79 3.07 11.61
N GLY A 165 -6.79 2.31 11.65
CA GLY A 165 -6.15 1.49 10.62
C GLY A 165 -6.80 1.55 9.22
N VAL A 166 -6.68 0.56 8.40
CA VAL A 166 -7.29 0.53 7.05
C VAL A 166 -8.83 0.48 7.18
N GLN A 167 -9.35 -0.44 7.98
CA GLN A 167 -10.80 -0.62 8.13
C GLN A 167 -11.46 0.56 8.84
N GLY A 168 -10.81 1.14 9.84
CA GLY A 168 -11.31 2.33 10.51
C GLY A 168 -11.39 3.54 9.59
N HIS A 169 -10.40 3.75 8.74
CA HIS A 169 -10.43 4.83 7.74
C HIS A 169 -11.50 4.59 6.67
N LEU A 170 -11.68 3.35 6.22
CA LEU A 170 -12.76 3.00 5.30
C LEU A 170 -14.14 3.28 5.92
N ALA A 171 -14.31 2.98 7.21
CA ALA A 171 -15.55 3.23 7.93
C ALA A 171 -15.86 4.73 8.13
N LEU A 172 -14.85 5.60 8.11
CA LEU A 172 -15.04 7.06 8.11
C LEU A 172 -15.51 7.61 6.76
N GLY A 173 -15.43 6.81 5.71
CA GLY A 173 -15.84 7.20 4.37
C GLY A 173 -17.33 7.56 4.31
N LYS A 174 -17.65 8.59 3.53
CA LYS A 174 -19.04 8.95 3.22
C LYS A 174 -19.38 8.43 1.84
N THR A 175 -20.40 7.58 1.77
CA THR A 175 -20.92 7.10 0.49
C THR A 175 -21.49 8.25 -0.32
N SER A 176 -21.12 8.34 -1.60
CA SER A 176 -21.66 9.29 -2.56
C SER A 176 -21.96 8.55 -3.87
N ASP A 177 -23.10 8.82 -4.45
CA ASP A 177 -23.55 8.35 -5.76
C ASP A 177 -23.32 9.41 -6.87
N ASN A 178 -22.72 10.54 -6.51
CA ASN A 178 -22.42 11.61 -7.45
C ASN A 178 -21.18 11.31 -8.29
N TYR A 179 -21.39 10.61 -9.41
CA TYR A 179 -20.32 10.24 -10.33
C TYR A 179 -19.58 11.45 -10.93
N MET A 180 -20.30 12.55 -11.19
CA MET A 180 -19.67 13.78 -11.70
C MET A 180 -18.69 14.39 -10.69
N GLN A 181 -18.99 14.29 -9.40
CA GLN A 181 -18.08 14.72 -8.34
C GLN A 181 -16.81 13.86 -8.32
N TYR A 182 -16.94 12.55 -8.49
CA TYR A 182 -15.81 11.65 -8.63
C TYR A 182 -14.93 12.04 -9.81
N LEU A 183 -15.50 12.26 -10.99
CA LEU A 183 -14.77 12.68 -12.18
C LEU A 183 -14.04 14.00 -11.99
N ALA A 184 -14.72 14.99 -11.36
CA ALA A 184 -14.14 16.29 -11.11
C ALA A 184 -12.99 16.27 -10.12
N PHE A 185 -13.09 15.46 -9.05
CA PHE A 185 -12.03 15.32 -8.04
C PHE A 185 -10.80 14.55 -8.55
N ASN A 186 -10.98 13.77 -9.61
CA ASN A 186 -9.90 13.03 -10.26
C ASN A 186 -9.37 13.73 -11.52
N ASP A 187 -9.78 14.97 -11.79
CA ASP A 187 -9.43 15.73 -12.98
C ASP A 187 -9.71 15.00 -14.31
N LEU A 188 -10.70 14.08 -14.30
CA LEU A 188 -11.14 13.32 -15.47
C LEU A 188 -12.09 14.12 -16.37
N VAL A 189 -12.57 15.25 -15.91
CA VAL A 189 -13.40 16.21 -16.66
C VAL A 189 -12.91 17.62 -16.43
N THR A 190 -12.91 18.44 -17.47
CA THR A 190 -12.64 19.86 -17.35
C THR A 190 -13.88 20.59 -16.89
N LEU A 191 -13.81 21.27 -15.74
CA LEU A 191 -14.87 22.10 -15.23
C LEU A 191 -14.59 23.57 -15.57
N GLU A 192 -15.65 24.26 -16.05
CA GLU A 192 -15.63 25.74 -16.12
C GLU A 192 -15.79 26.30 -14.70
N LYS A 193 -14.69 26.76 -14.14
CA LYS A 193 -14.65 27.29 -12.76
C LYS A 193 -15.03 28.77 -12.65
N GLY A 194 -15.19 29.44 -13.79
CA GLY A 194 -15.42 30.89 -13.85
C GLY A 194 -14.18 31.69 -13.46
N MET A 195 -14.30 32.99 -13.51
CA MET A 195 -13.21 33.93 -13.18
C MET A 195 -13.30 34.37 -11.72
N ARG A 196 -12.97 33.49 -10.79
CA ARG A 196 -12.93 33.79 -9.36
C ARG A 196 -11.51 33.72 -8.84
N ALA A 197 -11.02 34.78 -8.24
CA ALA A 197 -9.67 34.87 -7.70
C ALA A 197 -9.39 33.79 -6.62
N GLU A 198 -10.39 33.40 -5.86
CA GLU A 198 -10.28 32.35 -4.84
C GLU A 198 -10.08 30.93 -5.39
N ARG A 199 -10.13 30.77 -6.72
CA ARG A 199 -9.91 29.49 -7.41
C ARG A 199 -8.55 29.39 -8.11
N ASP A 200 -7.74 30.43 -8.01
CA ASP A 200 -6.38 30.37 -8.54
C ASP A 200 -5.55 29.45 -7.66
N ASP A 201 -4.87 28.51 -8.29
CA ASP A 201 -3.93 27.62 -7.61
C ASP A 201 -2.67 28.40 -7.21
N TYR A 202 -2.70 28.98 -6.03
CA TYR A 202 -1.56 29.70 -5.48
C TYR A 202 -0.48 28.70 -5.07
N LYS A 203 0.66 28.79 -5.71
CA LYS A 203 1.86 28.06 -5.25
C LYS A 203 2.29 28.60 -3.89
N THR A 204 2.62 27.69 -2.98
CA THR A 204 3.16 28.06 -1.68
C THR A 204 4.38 28.95 -1.83
N ALA A 205 4.37 30.13 -1.22
CA ALA A 205 5.49 31.06 -1.28
C ALA A 205 6.76 30.41 -0.69
N LEU A 206 7.90 30.60 -1.32
CA LEU A 206 9.18 30.06 -0.83
C LEU A 206 9.51 30.47 0.60
N SER A 207 9.08 31.68 1.02
CA SER A 207 9.22 32.13 2.41
C SER A 207 8.44 31.28 3.41
N VAL A 208 7.27 30.77 3.03
CA VAL A 208 6.47 29.86 3.87
C VAL A 208 7.14 28.50 3.93
N THR A 209 7.60 27.97 2.80
CA THR A 209 8.35 26.72 2.72
C THR A 209 9.62 26.80 3.59
N TYR A 210 10.37 27.88 3.51
CA TYR A 210 11.56 28.07 4.33
C TYR A 210 11.25 28.11 5.83
N ARG A 211 10.22 28.85 6.26
CA ARG A 211 9.81 28.92 7.67
C ARG A 211 9.32 27.58 8.23
N LYS A 212 8.74 26.75 7.37
CA LYS A 212 8.16 25.45 7.75
C LYS A 212 9.00 24.27 7.24
N ARG A 213 10.27 24.48 6.92
CA ARG A 213 11.15 23.44 6.37
C ARG A 213 11.27 22.20 7.26
N ASP A 214 11.29 22.41 8.57
CA ASP A 214 11.42 21.32 9.54
C ASP A 214 10.20 20.38 9.43
N MET A 215 9.01 20.95 9.29
CA MET A 215 7.78 20.20 9.05
C MET A 215 7.74 19.59 7.64
N LEU A 216 8.03 20.39 6.61
CA LEU A 216 7.82 19.99 5.21
C LEU A 216 8.92 19.07 4.67
N LEU A 217 10.17 19.28 5.08
CA LEU A 217 11.33 18.55 4.56
C LEU A 217 11.83 17.49 5.56
N ALA A 218 11.89 17.83 6.84
CA ALA A 218 12.34 16.92 7.88
C ALA A 218 11.18 16.10 8.52
N LEU A 219 9.92 16.39 8.16
CA LEU A 219 8.71 15.74 8.68
C LEU A 219 8.61 15.80 10.22
N GLU A 220 9.15 16.86 10.84
CA GLU A 220 9.09 17.04 12.27
C GLU A 220 7.68 17.37 12.74
N GLY A 221 7.16 16.55 13.63
CA GLY A 221 5.90 16.78 14.35
C GLY A 221 6.09 17.48 15.69
N GLY A 222 5.02 17.58 16.44
CA GLY A 222 4.98 18.07 17.81
C GLY A 222 4.56 16.99 18.79
N LYS A 223 4.98 17.11 20.04
CA LYS A 223 4.46 16.32 21.16
C LYS A 223 3.85 17.28 22.18
N CYS A 224 2.58 17.07 22.51
CA CYS A 224 1.91 17.86 23.54
C CYS A 224 2.62 17.68 24.88
N THR A 225 2.95 18.80 25.54
CA THR A 225 3.62 18.81 26.85
C THR A 225 2.71 18.40 27.99
N GLN A 226 1.39 18.47 27.81
CA GLN A 226 0.41 18.13 28.84
C GLN A 226 0.00 16.65 28.77
N CYS A 227 -0.43 16.16 27.60
CA CYS A 227 -0.96 14.82 27.46
C CYS A 227 -0.03 13.85 26.68
N GLY A 228 1.10 14.33 26.15
CA GLY A 228 2.05 13.50 25.40
C GLY A 228 1.60 13.14 23.98
N THR A 229 0.43 13.59 23.51
CA THR A 229 -0.08 13.28 22.16
C THR A 229 0.88 13.79 21.09
N LEU A 230 1.24 12.91 20.17
CA LEU A 230 2.01 13.27 18.98
C LEU A 230 1.07 13.85 17.93
N GLN A 231 1.49 14.90 17.25
CA GLN A 231 0.69 15.57 16.23
C GLN A 231 1.55 16.09 15.07
N PHE A 232 1.00 15.98 13.89
CA PHE A 232 1.61 16.51 12.66
C PHE A 232 0.50 17.17 11.82
N PRO A 233 0.70 18.39 11.34
CA PRO A 233 1.87 19.27 11.59
C PRO A 233 2.00 19.71 13.06
N ARG A 234 3.17 20.25 13.42
CA ARG A 234 3.36 20.87 14.75
C ARG A 234 2.44 22.08 14.87
N THR A 235 1.57 22.07 15.86
CA THR A 235 0.61 23.12 16.18
C THR A 235 0.71 23.53 17.63
N ASP A 236 0.29 24.75 17.96
CA ASP A 236 0.30 25.27 19.33
C ASP A 236 -0.93 24.77 20.13
N ILE A 237 -1.92 24.20 19.46
CA ILE A 237 -3.13 23.66 20.07
C ILE A 237 -3.08 22.14 19.98
N CYS A 238 -3.30 21.47 21.10
CA CYS A 238 -3.36 20.01 21.12
C CYS A 238 -4.59 19.50 20.37
N VAL A 239 -4.39 18.47 19.54
CA VAL A 239 -5.48 17.81 18.80
C VAL A 239 -6.25 16.79 19.63
N ASN A 240 -5.72 16.43 20.80
CA ASN A 240 -6.44 15.58 21.73
C ASN A 240 -7.42 16.44 22.54
N PRO A 241 -8.74 16.14 22.49
CA PRO A 241 -9.77 16.90 23.19
C PRO A 241 -9.63 16.86 24.71
#